data_7ea34e535de19388df48e494c3da6bf4
#
_entry.id   7ea34e535de19388df48e494c3da6bf4
#
_cell.length_a   1.000
_cell.length_b   1.000
_cell.length_c   1.000
_cell.angle_alpha   90.00
_cell.angle_beta   90.00
_cell.angle_gamma   90.00
#
_symmetry.space_group_name_H-M   'P 1'
#
loop_
_entity.id
_entity.type
_entity.pdbx_description
1 polymer ?
#
loop_
_entity_poly.entity_id
_entity_poly.type
_entity_poly.pdbx_seq_one_letter_code
_entity_poly.pdbx_strand_id
1 'polypeptide(L)'
;MNISEMLGEYERDYALAMLGVEDFPYQKLSGKTIVVDGESEYMKFTVCMSLLALNDKEKLSIKVLMLGNGNELSEKLAERNDFSLCSYEQAAATEYNFFISTGICGLELNGTSAEYCRITNNFARAISTAKSCLERCILLSDYRVYGELERGLVISENEAGFVPFSNNGDMSQTIAVSIETYFSAYAKQFNLPTIILRSGILLGAKAELPKNFTDELFSAVAEGKQISLPNTRKKYSFTYLNEVIHALLYAFYEFKENSVFNVISRNATVSVGMLASMIYDIYPEFAKIELAACEDDPYYGTAMNNAMIVNSNCEPLLELSEIIQLCVKSRQTEEPFGYDASHEGKMVNIQNVLVGYLLEFDRICRKHNIKYFLGGGTLLGAVRHEGFIPWDDDADIMMLREDYDKFLEIAQSELPEGLTLQTSKTDKYCHYPFAKIRLDDTMFATKYSKTHGKMNNGMAFDIFAHDNTANSALGQKLHLQFTLLIRAMIFNKWNHRKINNKKKVQSFVANILKAIFPIRVSQWIQYRIFKIFKHKKNAKYLYDGMGRNVYHGAFPKSYLDEVIYVKIHGHDFPIPKEYDKYLTYL
;
A
#
# COMPACT_ATOMS: atom_id res chain seq x y z
N MET A 1 21.47 7.81 -10.89
CA MET A 1 20.80 6.50 -10.81
C MET A 1 19.55 6.69 -9.97
N ASN A 2 18.38 6.28 -10.42
CA ASN A 2 17.17 6.37 -9.63
C ASN A 2 17.06 5.16 -8.68
N ILE A 3 16.19 5.22 -7.66
CA ILE A 3 16.06 4.14 -6.68
C ILE A 3 15.65 2.81 -7.33
N SER A 4 14.84 2.84 -8.41
CA SER A 4 14.44 1.63 -9.13
C SER A 4 15.62 0.93 -9.84
N GLU A 5 16.58 1.71 -10.33
CA GLU A 5 17.79 1.13 -10.96
C GLU A 5 18.73 0.51 -9.93
N MET A 6 18.66 0.98 -8.67
CA MET A 6 19.54 0.52 -7.59
C MET A 6 19.00 -0.71 -6.86
N LEU A 7 17.69 -0.78 -6.65
CA LEU A 7 17.05 -1.75 -5.77
C LEU A 7 16.12 -2.72 -6.51
N GLY A 8 15.92 -2.49 -7.81
CA GLY A 8 14.90 -3.18 -8.59
C GLY A 8 13.50 -2.56 -8.47
N GLU A 9 12.64 -2.83 -9.45
CA GLU A 9 11.30 -2.25 -9.52
C GLU A 9 10.45 -2.57 -8.30
N TYR A 10 10.62 -3.75 -7.73
CA TYR A 10 9.88 -4.21 -6.57
C TYR A 10 10.16 -3.39 -5.31
N GLU A 11 11.42 -3.16 -5.00
CA GLU A 11 11.79 -2.39 -3.81
C GLU A 11 11.38 -0.92 -3.95
N ARG A 12 11.37 -0.39 -5.17
CA ARG A 12 10.79 0.92 -5.46
C ARG A 12 9.29 0.95 -5.19
N ASP A 13 8.54 0.00 -5.74
CA ASP A 13 7.09 -0.03 -5.61
C ASP A 13 6.67 -0.28 -4.16
N TYR A 14 7.46 -1.08 -3.43
CA TYR A 14 7.32 -1.24 -1.99
C TYR A 14 7.58 0.09 -1.25
N ALA A 15 8.66 0.79 -1.54
CA ALA A 15 8.97 2.09 -0.96
C ALA A 15 7.90 3.15 -1.30
N LEU A 16 7.37 3.14 -2.51
CA LEU A 16 6.30 4.04 -2.95
C LEU A 16 4.93 3.68 -2.36
N ALA A 17 4.63 2.39 -2.20
CA ALA A 17 3.43 1.91 -1.53
C ALA A 17 3.46 2.24 -0.02
N MET A 18 4.66 2.28 0.57
CA MET A 18 4.83 2.77 1.94
C MET A 18 4.39 4.22 2.13
N LEU A 19 4.49 5.05 1.10
CA LEU A 19 4.16 6.45 1.21
C LEU A 19 2.65 6.72 1.27
N GLY A 20 1.80 5.83 0.76
CA GLY A 20 0.34 5.68 0.97
C GLY A 20 -0.55 6.93 0.96
N VAL A 21 -0.01 8.11 0.65
CA VAL A 21 -0.65 9.40 0.93
C VAL A 21 -0.79 10.20 -0.36
N GLU A 22 -1.95 10.06 -1.00
CA GLU A 22 -2.29 10.85 -2.19
C GLU A 22 -2.50 12.35 -1.89
N ASP A 23 -2.79 12.72 -0.63
CA ASP A 23 -3.20 14.07 -0.21
C ASP A 23 -2.16 14.79 0.69
N PHE A 24 -0.96 14.24 0.91
CA PHE A 24 0.07 14.88 1.73
C PHE A 24 0.70 16.07 0.98
N PRO A 25 0.94 17.22 1.63
CA PRO A 25 1.52 18.40 0.98
C PRO A 25 3.04 18.26 0.77
N TYR A 26 3.47 17.29 -0.02
CA TYR A 26 4.88 16.96 -0.27
C TYR A 26 5.74 18.16 -0.69
N GLN A 27 5.13 19.13 -1.38
CA GLN A 27 5.83 20.32 -1.84
C GLN A 27 6.45 21.15 -0.70
N LYS A 28 5.95 21.04 0.54
CA LYS A 28 6.56 21.67 1.71
C LYS A 28 7.96 21.10 2.05
N LEU A 29 8.27 19.89 1.59
CA LEU A 29 9.59 19.26 1.76
C LEU A 29 10.58 19.70 0.67
N SER A 30 10.16 20.45 -0.33
CA SER A 30 11.02 20.83 -1.44
C SER A 30 12.25 21.62 -1.00
N GLY A 31 13.43 21.18 -1.41
CA GLY A 31 14.71 21.79 -1.09
C GLY A 31 15.18 21.61 0.35
N LYS A 32 14.48 20.78 1.16
CA LYS A 32 14.84 20.54 2.56
C LYS A 32 16.00 19.56 2.70
N THR A 33 16.78 19.76 3.76
CA THR A 33 17.84 18.83 4.20
C THR A 33 17.37 18.07 5.43
N ILE A 34 17.48 16.75 5.40
CA ILE A 34 17.01 15.84 6.44
C ILE A 34 18.19 15.00 6.93
N VAL A 35 18.45 15.03 8.23
CA VAL A 35 19.45 14.19 8.88
C VAL A 35 18.75 12.96 9.46
N VAL A 36 19.27 11.77 9.20
CA VAL A 36 18.74 10.49 9.69
C VAL A 36 19.80 9.77 10.52
N ASP A 37 19.41 9.41 11.75
CA ASP A 37 20.24 8.70 12.74
C ASP A 37 19.51 7.47 13.28
N GLY A 38 20.24 6.59 13.99
CA GLY A 38 19.70 5.48 14.77
C GLY A 38 20.62 4.27 14.84
N GLU A 39 20.28 3.35 15.71
CA GLU A 39 21.06 2.13 15.95
C GLU A 39 20.75 1.02 14.93
N SER A 40 19.51 0.93 14.44
CA SER A 40 19.14 -0.04 13.43
C SER A 40 19.54 0.46 12.04
N GLU A 41 20.53 -0.17 11.43
CA GLU A 41 20.97 0.14 10.06
C GLU A 41 19.84 -0.07 9.05
N TYR A 42 19.04 -1.10 9.25
CA TYR A 42 17.88 -1.39 8.40
C TYR A 42 16.83 -0.27 8.48
N MET A 43 16.48 0.21 9.68
CA MET A 43 15.53 1.30 9.85
C MET A 43 16.05 2.63 9.28
N LYS A 44 17.33 2.96 9.52
CA LYS A 44 17.96 4.13 8.89
C LYS A 44 17.88 4.07 7.37
N PHE A 45 18.27 2.92 6.80
CA PHE A 45 18.22 2.70 5.36
C PHE A 45 16.79 2.82 4.83
N THR A 46 15.81 2.21 5.50
CA THR A 46 14.38 2.27 5.09
C THR A 46 13.85 3.70 5.09
N VAL A 47 14.16 4.49 6.11
CA VAL A 47 13.77 5.91 6.16
C VAL A 47 14.44 6.70 5.03
N CYS A 48 15.75 6.54 4.84
CA CYS A 48 16.47 7.22 3.75
C CYS A 48 15.92 6.84 2.38
N MET A 49 15.74 5.56 2.12
CA MET A 49 15.18 5.03 0.87
C MET A 49 13.77 5.59 0.59
N SER A 50 12.91 5.64 1.60
CA SER A 50 11.55 6.17 1.46
C SER A 50 11.55 7.66 1.10
N LEU A 51 12.42 8.45 1.73
CA LEU A 51 12.57 9.88 1.42
C LEU A 51 13.13 10.11 0.01
N LEU A 52 14.09 9.31 -0.41
CA LEU A 52 14.68 9.39 -1.75
C LEU A 52 13.71 8.90 -2.85
N ALA A 53 12.91 7.87 -2.56
CA ALA A 53 11.84 7.44 -3.47
C ALA A 53 10.77 8.53 -3.65
N LEU A 54 10.40 9.21 -2.55
CA LEU A 54 9.52 10.36 -2.60
C LEU A 54 10.13 11.51 -3.43
N ASN A 55 11.44 11.76 -3.24
CA ASN A 55 12.17 12.77 -3.97
C ASN A 55 12.16 12.50 -5.49
N ASP A 56 12.37 11.24 -5.91
CA ASP A 56 12.30 10.83 -7.31
C ASP A 56 10.89 11.00 -7.89
N LYS A 57 9.85 10.61 -7.12
CA LYS A 57 8.45 10.66 -7.54
C LYS A 57 7.94 12.10 -7.68
N GLU A 58 8.17 12.93 -6.66
CA GLU A 58 7.57 14.27 -6.54
C GLU A 58 8.53 15.40 -6.96
N LYS A 59 9.80 15.09 -7.31
CA LYS A 59 10.87 16.02 -7.73
C LYS A 59 11.10 17.17 -6.74
N LEU A 60 11.25 16.82 -5.46
CA LEU A 60 11.28 17.77 -4.35
C LEU A 60 12.66 18.39 -4.09
N SER A 61 13.73 17.82 -4.64
CA SER A 61 15.12 18.22 -4.35
C SER A 61 15.49 18.11 -2.85
N ILE A 62 14.96 17.12 -2.15
CA ILE A 62 15.33 16.80 -0.76
C ILE A 62 16.77 16.33 -0.75
N LYS A 63 17.52 16.70 0.31
CA LYS A 63 18.84 16.15 0.61
C LYS A 63 18.75 15.30 1.87
N VAL A 64 19.25 14.08 1.81
CA VAL A 64 19.27 13.13 2.93
C VAL A 64 20.70 12.91 3.39
N LEU A 65 20.96 13.18 4.67
CA LEU A 65 22.24 12.96 5.34
C LEU A 65 22.07 11.84 6.36
N MET A 66 22.72 10.70 6.16
CA MET A 66 22.67 9.58 7.09
C MET A 66 23.89 9.62 8.01
N LEU A 67 23.65 9.62 9.32
CA LEU A 67 24.72 9.62 10.32
C LEU A 67 25.34 8.23 10.48
N GLY A 68 26.66 8.18 10.57
CA GLY A 68 27.45 6.98 10.81
C GLY A 68 28.36 6.59 9.66
N ASN A 69 28.93 5.37 9.78
CA ASN A 69 29.95 4.91 8.84
C ASN A 69 29.37 4.23 7.58
N GLY A 70 28.07 4.08 7.51
CA GLY A 70 27.42 3.34 6.41
C GLY A 70 27.62 1.82 6.48
N ASN A 71 26.88 1.14 5.65
CA ASN A 71 26.96 -0.30 5.41
C ASN A 71 26.78 -0.57 3.91
N GLU A 72 26.84 -1.82 3.50
CA GLU A 72 26.68 -2.25 2.09
C GLU A 72 25.41 -1.67 1.43
N LEU A 73 24.30 -1.52 2.20
CA LEU A 73 23.05 -0.95 1.68
C LEU A 73 23.16 0.56 1.47
N SER A 74 23.76 1.29 2.42
CA SER A 74 23.95 2.74 2.31
C SER A 74 25.01 3.13 1.28
N GLU A 75 26.01 2.27 1.04
CA GLU A 75 27.00 2.48 -0.01
C GLU A 75 26.37 2.52 -1.40
N LYS A 76 25.33 1.71 -1.65
CA LYS A 76 24.54 1.77 -2.89
C LYS A 76 23.87 3.13 -3.09
N LEU A 77 23.42 3.78 -2.00
CA LEU A 77 22.82 5.11 -2.06
C LEU A 77 23.87 6.23 -2.27
N ALA A 78 25.14 6.00 -1.95
CA ALA A 78 26.19 7.01 -2.01
C ALA A 78 26.50 7.52 -3.45
N GLU A 79 26.07 6.80 -4.48
CA GLU A 79 26.16 7.27 -5.87
C GLU A 79 25.17 8.39 -6.22
N ARG A 80 24.22 8.69 -5.34
CA ARG A 80 23.22 9.73 -5.54
C ARG A 80 23.71 11.10 -5.07
N ASN A 81 23.38 12.14 -5.82
CA ASN A 81 23.73 13.53 -5.48
C ASN A 81 22.89 14.11 -4.32
N ASP A 82 21.76 13.48 -4.01
CA ASP A 82 20.80 13.89 -2.98
C ASP A 82 20.93 13.06 -1.69
N PHE A 83 21.92 12.15 -1.62
CA PHE A 83 22.25 11.36 -0.45
C PHE A 83 23.73 11.50 -0.08
N SER A 84 24.03 11.52 1.22
CA SER A 84 25.41 11.48 1.73
C SER A 84 25.49 10.81 3.10
N LEU A 85 26.58 10.06 3.31
CA LEU A 85 27.01 9.66 4.64
C LEU A 85 27.69 10.86 5.34
N CYS A 86 27.41 11.04 6.61
CA CYS A 86 27.80 12.21 7.36
C CYS A 86 28.33 11.83 8.76
N SER A 87 29.45 12.44 9.19
CA SER A 87 29.89 12.29 10.58
C SER A 87 29.07 13.18 11.52
N TYR A 88 29.11 12.89 12.81
CA TYR A 88 28.45 13.73 13.82
C TYR A 88 29.00 15.16 13.82
N GLU A 89 30.31 15.35 13.60
CA GLU A 89 30.98 16.64 13.52
C GLU A 89 30.50 17.44 12.30
N GLN A 90 30.36 16.79 11.15
CA GLN A 90 29.86 17.41 9.94
C GLN A 90 28.39 17.82 10.10
N ALA A 91 27.54 16.96 10.67
CA ALA A 91 26.15 17.29 10.93
C ALA A 91 26.01 18.45 11.92
N ALA A 92 26.80 18.48 12.98
CA ALA A 92 26.79 19.57 13.97
C ALA A 92 27.24 20.92 13.39
N ALA A 93 28.03 20.91 12.31
CA ALA A 93 28.53 22.11 11.62
C ALA A 93 27.61 22.55 10.45
N THR A 94 26.58 21.79 10.12
CA THR A 94 25.67 22.04 8.98
C THR A 94 24.27 22.34 9.48
N GLU A 95 23.67 23.44 9.03
CA GLU A 95 22.25 23.69 9.26
C GLU A 95 21.40 22.79 8.37
N TYR A 96 20.35 22.19 8.94
CA TYR A 96 19.41 21.31 8.23
C TYR A 96 17.98 21.49 8.78
N ASN A 97 16.98 21.04 8.02
CA ASN A 97 15.58 21.31 8.37
C ASN A 97 15.03 20.30 9.39
N PHE A 98 15.32 19.01 9.20
CA PHE A 98 14.76 17.96 10.03
C PHE A 98 15.83 17.02 10.57
N PHE A 99 15.69 16.64 11.84
CA PHE A 99 16.43 15.56 12.46
C PHE A 99 15.48 14.39 12.70
N ILE A 100 15.80 13.21 12.18
CA ILE A 100 15.06 11.98 12.41
C ILE A 100 15.99 11.01 13.10
N SER A 101 15.64 10.57 14.31
CA SER A 101 16.31 9.43 14.93
C SER A 101 15.38 8.22 14.88
N THR A 102 15.84 7.11 14.33
CA THR A 102 15.12 5.84 14.42
C THR A 102 15.23 5.22 15.81
N GLY A 103 16.01 5.82 16.71
CA GLY A 103 16.15 5.40 18.09
C GLY A 103 16.48 3.91 18.19
N ILE A 104 15.63 3.17 18.88
CA ILE A 104 15.69 1.72 18.99
C ILE A 104 14.58 1.02 18.18
N CYS A 105 13.78 1.76 17.44
CA CYS A 105 12.72 1.18 16.61
C CYS A 105 13.33 0.19 15.60
N GLY A 106 12.79 -1.02 15.56
CA GLY A 106 13.32 -2.07 14.69
C GLY A 106 14.69 -2.62 15.12
N LEU A 107 15.09 -2.46 16.37
CA LEU A 107 16.34 -3.01 16.94
C LEU A 107 16.02 -4.16 17.91
N GLU A 108 16.67 -5.30 17.69
CA GLU A 108 16.71 -6.38 18.68
C GLU A 108 17.66 -5.96 19.82
N LEU A 109 17.18 -6.03 21.05
CA LEU A 109 17.96 -5.68 22.24
C LEU A 109 18.25 -6.94 23.06
N ASN A 110 19.52 -7.11 23.44
CA ASN A 110 19.94 -8.18 24.33
C ASN A 110 19.80 -7.77 25.81
N GLY A 111 19.41 -6.54 26.10
CA GLY A 111 19.15 -6.01 27.43
C GLY A 111 20.37 -5.95 28.35
N THR A 112 21.59 -5.91 27.81
CA THR A 112 22.83 -5.87 28.60
C THR A 112 23.22 -4.45 29.01
N SER A 113 23.95 -4.33 30.12
CA SER A 113 24.49 -3.04 30.55
C SER A 113 25.49 -2.43 29.56
N ALA A 114 26.26 -3.26 28.86
CA ALA A 114 27.19 -2.80 27.82
C ALA A 114 26.41 -2.20 26.63
N GLU A 115 25.31 -2.85 26.23
CA GLU A 115 24.42 -2.35 25.18
C GLU A 115 23.74 -1.04 25.61
N TYR A 116 23.27 -0.96 26.85
CA TYR A 116 22.72 0.28 27.41
C TYR A 116 23.70 1.44 27.25
N CYS A 117 24.95 1.27 27.73
CA CYS A 117 25.97 2.31 27.63
C CYS A 117 26.28 2.69 26.19
N ARG A 118 26.40 1.70 25.31
CA ARG A 118 26.70 1.95 23.89
C ARG A 118 25.58 2.76 23.22
N ILE A 119 24.33 2.28 23.31
CA ILE A 119 23.19 2.91 22.65
C ILE A 119 22.92 4.31 23.20
N THR A 120 22.91 4.48 24.51
CA THR A 120 22.64 5.80 25.11
C THR A 120 23.75 6.82 24.81
N ASN A 121 25.03 6.41 24.75
CA ASN A 121 26.12 7.28 24.33
C ASN A 121 26.03 7.66 22.85
N ASN A 122 25.76 6.72 21.96
CA ASN A 122 25.58 7.01 20.55
C ASN A 122 24.41 7.96 20.32
N PHE A 123 23.28 7.70 20.97
CA PHE A 123 22.11 8.57 20.89
C PHE A 123 22.41 9.98 21.42
N ALA A 124 23.14 10.10 22.55
CA ALA A 124 23.53 11.41 23.09
C ALA A 124 24.41 12.20 22.12
N ARG A 125 25.34 11.52 21.42
CA ARG A 125 26.15 12.16 20.35
C ARG A 125 25.29 12.60 19.19
N ALA A 126 24.40 11.74 18.69
CA ALA A 126 23.52 12.04 17.57
C ALA A 126 22.60 13.22 17.86
N ILE A 127 21.87 13.20 18.98
CA ILE A 127 20.95 14.27 19.33
C ILE A 127 21.69 15.61 19.58
N SER A 128 22.96 15.58 19.95
CA SER A 128 23.75 16.81 20.10
C SER A 128 23.90 17.61 18.82
N THR A 129 23.78 16.95 17.65
CA THR A 129 23.77 17.60 16.34
C THR A 129 22.47 18.34 16.08
N ALA A 130 21.38 17.98 16.76
CA ALA A 130 20.05 18.55 16.54
C ALA A 130 19.94 20.04 16.88
N LYS A 131 20.96 20.64 17.51
CA LYS A 131 21.07 22.11 17.64
C LYS A 131 21.06 22.81 16.28
N SER A 132 21.52 22.15 15.24
CA SER A 132 21.53 22.66 13.86
C SER A 132 20.23 22.41 13.11
N CYS A 133 19.21 21.83 13.77
CA CYS A 133 17.90 21.57 13.19
C CYS A 133 17.04 22.83 13.22
N LEU A 134 16.51 23.23 12.06
CA LEU A 134 15.76 24.49 11.90
C LEU A 134 14.25 24.34 12.07
N GLU A 135 13.69 23.15 11.85
CA GLU A 135 12.23 22.99 11.81
C GLU A 135 11.72 21.98 12.83
N ARG A 136 12.16 20.70 12.79
CA ARG A 136 11.60 19.68 13.68
C ARG A 136 12.52 18.50 13.90
N CYS A 137 12.50 17.98 15.14
CA CYS A 137 13.16 16.74 15.53
C CYS A 137 12.09 15.63 15.70
N ILE A 138 12.31 14.46 15.10
CA ILE A 138 11.40 13.33 15.13
C ILE A 138 12.13 12.11 15.69
N LEU A 139 11.53 11.44 16.68
CA LEU A 139 12.05 10.20 17.25
C LEU A 139 11.09 9.06 16.92
N LEU A 140 11.59 8.01 16.29
CA LEU A 140 10.92 6.72 16.20
C LEU A 140 11.26 5.91 17.44
N SER A 141 10.27 5.63 18.25
CA SER A 141 10.33 4.86 19.49
C SER A 141 9.43 3.63 19.37
N ASP A 142 9.29 2.85 20.43
CA ASP A 142 8.43 1.68 20.42
C ASP A 142 7.75 1.40 21.78
N TYR A 143 6.93 0.35 21.80
CA TYR A 143 6.11 -0.09 22.94
C TYR A 143 6.90 -0.36 24.21
N ARG A 144 8.22 -0.60 24.15
CA ARG A 144 9.05 -0.92 25.33
C ARG A 144 9.10 0.20 26.37
N VAL A 145 8.84 1.44 25.95
CA VAL A 145 8.76 2.59 26.86
C VAL A 145 7.64 2.49 27.89
N TYR A 146 6.61 1.72 27.60
CA TYR A 146 5.48 1.54 28.50
C TYR A 146 5.75 0.55 29.64
N GLY A 147 6.78 -0.28 29.50
CA GLY A 147 7.04 -1.30 30.50
C GLY A 147 5.98 -2.39 30.53
N GLU A 148 5.82 -3.04 31.70
CA GLU A 148 4.83 -4.06 31.90
C GLU A 148 3.47 -3.46 32.26
N LEU A 149 2.40 -4.03 31.68
CA LEU A 149 1.04 -3.64 31.97
C LEU A 149 0.29 -4.75 32.69
N GLU A 150 -0.66 -4.36 33.53
CA GLU A 150 -1.63 -5.31 34.06
C GLU A 150 -2.45 -5.96 32.94
N ARG A 151 -2.90 -7.20 33.17
CA ARG A 151 -3.65 -7.98 32.19
C ARG A 151 -4.91 -7.23 31.74
N GLY A 152 -5.10 -7.10 30.43
CA GLY A 152 -6.30 -6.54 29.80
C GLY A 152 -6.31 -5.02 29.65
N LEU A 153 -5.31 -4.32 30.14
CA LEU A 153 -5.19 -2.87 29.91
C LEU A 153 -4.69 -2.58 28.47
N VAL A 154 -5.19 -1.48 27.94
CA VAL A 154 -4.75 -0.88 26.67
C VAL A 154 -4.28 0.54 27.01
N ILE A 155 -3.01 0.84 26.73
CA ILE A 155 -2.35 2.06 27.18
C ILE A 155 -2.43 3.17 26.12
N SER A 156 -2.65 4.39 26.57
CA SER A 156 -2.59 5.60 25.74
C SER A 156 -1.26 6.33 25.94
N GLU A 157 -0.97 7.28 25.05
CA GLU A 157 0.33 7.98 24.96
C GLU A 157 0.72 8.71 26.25
N ASN A 158 -0.26 9.18 27.03
CA ASN A 158 -0.04 9.93 28.28
C ASN A 158 0.02 9.05 29.54
N GLU A 159 -0.10 7.75 29.36
CA GLU A 159 -0.06 6.78 30.46
C GLU A 159 1.31 6.12 30.55
N ALA A 160 1.64 5.57 31.69
CA ALA A 160 2.87 4.81 31.91
C ALA A 160 2.52 3.46 32.53
N GLY A 161 3.20 2.42 32.07
CA GLY A 161 3.22 1.13 32.74
C GLY A 161 4.34 1.08 33.79
N PHE A 162 4.63 -0.11 34.26
CA PHE A 162 5.67 -0.35 35.25
C PHE A 162 6.96 -0.81 34.56
N VAL A 163 8.03 -0.03 34.72
CA VAL A 163 9.39 -0.45 34.34
C VAL A 163 10.11 -0.89 35.62
N PRO A 164 10.28 -2.18 35.88
CA PRO A 164 10.88 -2.66 37.12
C PRO A 164 12.35 -2.28 37.18
N PHE A 165 12.79 -1.72 38.33
CA PHE A 165 14.20 -1.39 38.58
C PHE A 165 15.10 -2.62 38.72
N SER A 166 14.51 -3.81 38.86
CA SER A 166 15.19 -5.10 39.00
C SER A 166 14.73 -6.10 37.96
N ASN A 167 15.03 -5.84 36.71
CA ASN A 167 14.63 -6.71 35.57
C ASN A 167 15.57 -7.90 35.38
N ASN A 168 15.90 -8.69 36.38
CA ASN A 168 16.74 -9.88 36.18
C ASN A 168 17.95 -9.66 35.22
N GLY A 169 18.43 -8.41 35.08
CA GLY A 169 19.49 -8.00 34.17
C GLY A 169 19.07 -7.54 32.78
N ASP A 170 17.78 -7.59 32.39
CA ASP A 170 17.31 -7.06 31.12
C ASP A 170 17.07 -5.53 31.21
N MET A 171 17.82 -4.78 30.43
CA MET A 171 17.75 -3.31 30.37
C MET A 171 16.98 -2.78 29.15
N SER A 172 16.33 -3.60 28.36
CA SER A 172 15.68 -3.18 27.10
C SER A 172 14.65 -2.06 27.29
N GLN A 173 13.81 -2.18 28.32
CA GLN A 173 12.82 -1.15 28.68
C GLN A 173 13.50 0.12 29.20
N THR A 174 14.54 -0.05 30.01
CA THR A 174 15.33 1.07 30.55
C THR A 174 16.02 1.86 29.44
N ILE A 175 16.53 1.16 28.40
CA ILE A 175 17.10 1.81 27.21
C ILE A 175 16.03 2.66 26.51
N ALA A 176 14.85 2.11 26.27
CA ALA A 176 13.76 2.81 25.61
C ALA A 176 13.34 4.09 26.35
N VAL A 177 13.08 3.97 27.64
CA VAL A 177 12.71 5.11 28.52
C VAL A 177 13.84 6.15 28.58
N SER A 178 15.10 5.71 28.67
CA SER A 178 16.25 6.62 28.71
C SER A 178 16.39 7.45 27.44
N ILE A 179 16.20 6.85 26.27
CA ILE A 179 16.27 7.55 24.98
C ILE A 179 15.17 8.61 24.89
N GLU A 180 13.91 8.27 25.17
CA GLU A 180 12.82 9.26 25.11
C GLU A 180 12.99 10.37 26.14
N THR A 181 13.44 10.02 27.36
CA THR A 181 13.69 11.01 28.41
C THR A 181 14.80 11.97 28.00
N TYR A 182 15.91 11.44 27.48
CA TYR A 182 17.03 12.27 27.02
C TYR A 182 16.61 13.14 25.83
N PHE A 183 15.88 12.58 24.84
CA PHE A 183 15.35 13.32 23.70
C PHE A 183 14.49 14.50 24.14
N SER A 184 13.52 14.24 25.01
CA SER A 184 12.59 15.26 25.50
C SER A 184 13.29 16.34 26.32
N ALA A 185 14.24 15.94 27.19
CA ALA A 185 15.02 16.88 28.00
C ALA A 185 15.91 17.77 27.13
N TYR A 186 16.60 17.19 26.16
CA TYR A 186 17.46 17.92 25.22
C TYR A 186 16.64 18.90 24.38
N ALA A 187 15.52 18.44 23.81
CA ALA A 187 14.62 19.27 23.02
C ALA A 187 14.09 20.46 23.82
N LYS A 188 13.70 20.23 25.07
CA LYS A 188 13.27 21.30 25.98
C LYS A 188 14.39 22.30 26.27
N GLN A 189 15.61 21.82 26.50
CA GLN A 189 16.78 22.69 26.78
C GLN A 189 17.10 23.61 25.60
N PHE A 190 16.95 23.13 24.36
CA PHE A 190 17.30 23.89 23.15
C PHE A 190 16.09 24.45 22.42
N ASN A 191 14.88 24.32 23.00
CA ASN A 191 13.60 24.77 22.43
C ASN A 191 13.35 24.23 21.02
N LEU A 192 13.60 22.94 20.83
CA LEU A 192 13.39 22.24 19.54
C LEU A 192 11.97 21.68 19.46
N PRO A 193 11.22 21.93 18.38
CA PRO A 193 9.94 21.28 18.16
C PRO A 193 10.12 19.76 17.94
N THR A 194 9.35 18.94 18.65
CA THR A 194 9.53 17.48 18.61
C THR A 194 8.25 16.72 18.29
N ILE A 195 8.43 15.54 17.71
CA ILE A 195 7.41 14.47 17.60
C ILE A 195 8.05 13.15 18.02
N ILE A 196 7.33 12.35 18.78
CA ILE A 196 7.71 10.97 19.13
C ILE A 196 6.65 10.03 18.56
N LEU A 197 7.08 9.02 17.79
CA LEU A 197 6.24 7.98 17.20
C LEU A 197 6.59 6.65 17.87
N ARG A 198 5.66 6.07 18.63
CA ARG A 198 5.82 4.79 19.33
C ARG A 198 5.17 3.67 18.53
N SER A 199 5.95 2.77 17.98
CA SER A 199 5.42 1.58 17.29
C SER A 199 5.06 0.46 18.27
N GLY A 200 4.11 -0.39 17.90
CA GLY A 200 3.93 -1.71 18.52
C GLY A 200 5.05 -2.67 18.12
N ILE A 201 4.81 -3.97 18.25
CA ILE A 201 5.71 -5.00 17.70
C ILE A 201 5.78 -4.79 16.19
N LEU A 202 7.00 -4.53 15.71
CA LEU A 202 7.21 -4.17 14.32
C LEU A 202 7.17 -5.41 13.43
N LEU A 203 6.34 -5.35 12.40
CA LEU A 203 6.19 -6.38 11.37
C LEU A 203 6.66 -5.86 10.01
N GLY A 204 7.26 -6.73 9.21
CA GLY A 204 7.69 -6.39 7.87
C GLY A 204 7.87 -7.62 6.99
N ALA A 205 8.03 -7.37 5.70
CA ALA A 205 8.20 -8.42 4.71
C ALA A 205 9.60 -9.05 4.72
N LYS A 206 10.62 -8.41 5.31
CA LYS A 206 12.00 -8.92 5.35
C LYS A 206 12.41 -9.43 6.72
N ALA A 207 13.29 -10.42 6.74
CA ALA A 207 13.82 -11.06 7.96
C ALA A 207 14.85 -10.18 8.72
N GLU A 208 15.07 -8.94 8.30
CA GLU A 208 16.04 -8.01 8.90
C GLU A 208 15.46 -7.21 10.08
N LEU A 209 14.15 -7.35 10.33
CA LEU A 209 13.50 -6.83 11.53
C LEU A 209 13.82 -7.71 12.75
N PRO A 210 13.69 -7.19 13.98
CA PRO A 210 13.95 -7.94 15.19
C PRO A 210 13.16 -9.25 15.21
N LYS A 211 13.85 -10.34 15.46
CA LYS A 211 13.20 -11.63 15.62
C LYS A 211 12.29 -11.60 16.84
N ASN A 212 11.06 -11.97 16.65
CA ASN A 212 10.07 -12.13 17.69
C ASN A 212 9.20 -13.36 17.40
N PHE A 213 8.30 -13.69 18.30
CA PHE A 213 7.45 -14.89 18.12
C PHE A 213 6.64 -14.89 16.82
N THR A 214 6.38 -13.73 16.24
CA THR A 214 5.65 -13.64 14.96
C THR A 214 6.51 -14.06 13.78
N ASP A 215 7.83 -13.89 13.84
CA ASP A 215 8.75 -14.37 12.79
C ASP A 215 8.74 -15.89 12.71
N GLU A 216 8.84 -16.56 13.86
CA GLU A 216 8.75 -18.02 13.93
C GLU A 216 7.38 -18.50 13.47
N LEU A 217 6.31 -17.80 13.88
CA LEU A 217 4.94 -18.10 13.50
C LEU A 217 4.74 -17.97 11.98
N PHE A 218 5.09 -16.84 11.40
CA PHE A 218 4.89 -16.63 9.96
C PHE A 218 5.79 -17.52 9.10
N SER A 219 7.01 -17.81 9.56
CA SER A 219 7.91 -18.76 8.88
C SER A 219 7.36 -20.19 8.95
N ALA A 220 6.86 -20.62 10.11
CA ALA A 220 6.25 -21.94 10.25
C ALA A 220 4.99 -22.09 9.36
N VAL A 221 4.15 -21.06 9.29
CA VAL A 221 2.97 -21.03 8.40
C VAL A 221 3.41 -21.04 6.94
N ALA A 222 4.40 -20.24 6.56
CA ALA A 222 4.92 -20.18 5.20
C ALA A 222 5.47 -21.54 4.72
N GLU A 223 6.09 -22.28 5.61
CA GLU A 223 6.67 -23.60 5.34
C GLU A 223 5.69 -24.77 5.61
N GLY A 224 4.48 -24.53 6.08
CA GLY A 224 3.50 -25.54 6.47
C GLY A 224 3.96 -26.42 7.66
N LYS A 225 4.86 -25.90 8.50
CA LYS A 225 5.39 -26.57 9.69
C LYS A 225 4.47 -26.39 10.90
N GLN A 226 4.52 -27.36 11.81
CA GLN A 226 3.82 -27.22 13.09
C GLN A 226 4.59 -26.27 14.01
N ILE A 227 3.84 -25.40 14.70
CA ILE A 227 4.36 -24.51 15.73
C ILE A 227 3.46 -24.56 16.96
N SER A 228 4.06 -24.56 18.16
CA SER A 228 3.34 -24.44 19.42
C SER A 228 3.55 -23.05 20.01
N LEU A 229 2.45 -22.37 20.30
CA LEU A 229 2.44 -21.03 20.87
C LEU A 229 1.72 -21.04 22.23
N PRO A 230 2.17 -20.24 23.20
CA PRO A 230 1.49 -20.11 24.49
C PRO A 230 0.14 -19.41 24.30
N ASN A 231 -0.91 -20.02 24.86
CA ASN A 231 -2.25 -19.44 24.84
C ASN A 231 -2.40 -18.41 25.95
N THR A 232 -1.89 -17.22 25.72
CA THR A 232 -1.98 -16.11 26.66
C THR A 232 -3.24 -15.26 26.42
N ARG A 233 -3.73 -14.62 27.48
CA ARG A 233 -4.85 -13.65 27.41
C ARG A 233 -4.37 -12.22 27.16
N LYS A 234 -3.06 -11.99 27.19
CA LYS A 234 -2.45 -10.70 26.94
C LYS A 234 -2.66 -10.30 25.47
N LYS A 235 -2.90 -9.04 25.22
CA LYS A 235 -2.97 -8.46 23.86
C LYS A 235 -1.67 -7.77 23.53
N TYR A 236 -1.31 -7.83 22.27
CA TYR A 236 -0.15 -7.20 21.67
C TYR A 236 -0.59 -6.28 20.55
N SER A 237 0.02 -5.12 20.45
CA SER A 237 -0.18 -4.22 19.31
C SER A 237 0.91 -4.44 18.29
N PHE A 238 0.51 -4.58 17.03
CA PHE A 238 1.40 -4.78 15.90
C PHE A 238 1.39 -3.56 15.00
N THR A 239 2.56 -3.22 14.50
CA THR A 239 2.76 -2.13 13.55
C THR A 239 3.48 -2.66 12.32
N TYR A 240 2.89 -2.52 11.15
CA TYR A 240 3.62 -2.81 9.92
C TYR A 240 4.54 -1.65 9.56
N LEU A 241 5.71 -1.96 9.01
CA LEU A 241 6.76 -0.97 8.74
C LEU A 241 6.26 0.27 7.98
N ASN A 242 5.33 0.07 7.04
CA ASN A 242 4.72 1.16 6.27
C ASN A 242 3.98 2.18 7.13
N GLU A 243 3.36 1.75 8.24
CA GLU A 243 2.64 2.65 9.14
C GLU A 243 3.60 3.63 9.83
N VAL A 244 4.83 3.15 10.15
CA VAL A 244 5.87 4.02 10.73
C VAL A 244 6.30 5.09 9.74
N ILE A 245 6.51 4.72 8.47
CA ILE A 245 6.89 5.66 7.41
C ILE A 245 5.73 6.62 7.09
N HIS A 246 4.50 6.12 7.06
CA HIS A 246 3.31 6.93 6.89
C HIS A 246 3.16 7.99 8.01
N ALA A 247 3.27 7.57 9.26
CA ALA A 247 3.23 8.48 10.41
C ALA A 247 4.41 9.48 10.40
N LEU A 248 5.60 9.05 9.97
CA LEU A 248 6.76 9.91 9.80
C LEU A 248 6.50 11.05 8.80
N LEU A 249 5.79 10.80 7.70
CA LEU A 249 5.43 11.84 6.75
C LEU A 249 4.51 12.89 7.40
N TYR A 250 3.51 12.46 8.18
CA TYR A 250 2.65 13.38 8.94
C TYR A 250 3.43 14.15 10.01
N ALA A 251 4.45 13.52 10.59
CA ALA A 251 5.30 14.15 11.63
C ALA A 251 6.10 15.35 11.12
N PHE A 252 6.31 15.49 9.81
CA PHE A 252 7.00 16.68 9.28
C PHE A 252 6.19 17.97 9.50
N TYR A 253 4.86 17.96 9.25
CA TYR A 253 4.09 19.20 9.25
C TYR A 253 2.67 19.10 9.79
N GLU A 254 2.05 17.93 9.77
CA GLU A 254 0.63 17.79 10.07
C GLU A 254 0.36 17.56 11.57
N PHE A 255 1.28 16.92 12.28
CA PHE A 255 1.12 16.70 13.72
C PHE A 255 1.46 17.95 14.53
N LYS A 256 0.73 18.14 15.63
CA LYS A 256 1.01 19.18 16.59
C LYS A 256 2.38 18.95 17.24
N GLU A 257 3.18 20.01 17.31
CA GLU A 257 4.49 19.97 17.94
C GLU A 257 4.45 19.52 19.41
N ASN A 258 5.52 18.91 19.85
CA ASN A 258 5.72 18.38 21.20
C ASN A 258 4.64 17.35 21.59
N SER A 259 4.25 16.51 20.62
CA SER A 259 3.29 15.43 20.80
C SER A 259 3.93 14.06 20.65
N VAL A 260 3.31 13.07 21.28
CA VAL A 260 3.64 11.65 21.20
C VAL A 260 2.47 10.94 20.57
N PHE A 261 2.73 9.98 19.69
CA PHE A 261 1.69 9.19 19.02
C PHE A 261 2.03 7.71 19.03
N ASN A 262 1.05 6.89 19.36
CA ASN A 262 1.11 5.45 19.14
C ASN A 262 0.78 5.14 17.68
N VAL A 263 1.67 4.41 17.02
CA VAL A 263 1.53 4.00 15.62
C VAL A 263 1.21 2.52 15.60
N ILE A 264 -0.03 2.16 15.27
CA ILE A 264 -0.51 0.79 15.26
C ILE A 264 -1.31 0.57 13.98
N SER A 265 -1.10 -0.57 13.32
CA SER A 265 -1.88 -0.96 12.15
C SER A 265 -3.35 -1.21 12.50
N ARG A 266 -4.22 -1.16 11.50
CA ARG A 266 -5.66 -1.26 11.70
C ARG A 266 -6.05 -2.63 12.27
N ASN A 267 -6.86 -2.63 13.35
CA ASN A 267 -7.32 -3.83 14.04
C ASN A 267 -6.18 -4.77 14.53
N ALA A 268 -4.99 -4.21 14.77
CA ALA A 268 -3.77 -4.96 15.06
C ALA A 268 -3.43 -5.07 16.56
N THR A 269 -4.40 -4.89 17.45
CA THR A 269 -4.25 -5.14 18.89
C THR A 269 -5.00 -6.41 19.28
N VAL A 270 -4.29 -7.54 19.30
CA VAL A 270 -4.89 -8.88 19.43
C VAL A 270 -4.09 -9.78 20.38
N SER A 271 -4.73 -10.83 20.91
CA SER A 271 -4.03 -11.91 21.63
C SER A 271 -3.40 -12.91 20.65
N VAL A 272 -2.46 -13.74 21.15
CA VAL A 272 -1.86 -14.83 20.38
C VAL A 272 -2.93 -15.76 19.81
N GLY A 273 -3.92 -16.13 20.62
CA GLY A 273 -5.02 -16.99 20.16
C GLY A 273 -5.87 -16.37 19.06
N MET A 274 -6.10 -15.05 19.13
CA MET A 274 -6.83 -14.33 18.08
C MET A 274 -6.00 -14.20 16.80
N LEU A 275 -4.70 -13.97 16.91
CA LEU A 275 -3.77 -13.97 15.78
C LEU A 275 -3.74 -15.34 15.09
N ALA A 276 -3.64 -16.43 15.87
CA ALA A 276 -3.69 -17.79 15.36
C ALA A 276 -5.00 -18.08 14.62
N SER A 277 -6.15 -17.65 15.18
CA SER A 277 -7.46 -17.80 14.52
C SER A 277 -7.52 -17.08 13.17
N MET A 278 -7.01 -15.83 13.11
CA MET A 278 -6.96 -15.07 11.87
C MET A 278 -6.06 -15.76 10.82
N ILE A 279 -4.95 -16.35 11.25
CA ILE A 279 -4.06 -17.12 10.36
C ILE A 279 -4.76 -18.37 9.85
N TYR A 280 -5.50 -19.08 10.69
CA TYR A 280 -6.31 -20.23 10.26
C TYR A 280 -7.37 -19.84 9.21
N ASP A 281 -8.01 -18.69 9.39
CA ASP A 281 -9.00 -18.21 8.42
C ASP A 281 -8.38 -17.87 7.05
N ILE A 282 -7.12 -17.44 7.03
CA ILE A 282 -6.40 -17.05 5.81
C ILE A 282 -5.69 -18.26 5.17
N TYR A 283 -5.09 -19.13 5.99
CA TYR A 283 -4.26 -20.26 5.57
C TYR A 283 -4.71 -21.60 6.19
N PRO A 284 -5.93 -22.09 5.94
CA PRO A 284 -6.50 -23.25 6.62
C PRO A 284 -5.72 -24.56 6.40
N GLU A 285 -5.03 -24.68 5.28
CA GLU A 285 -4.27 -25.90 4.93
C GLU A 285 -2.83 -25.85 5.46
N PHE A 286 -2.27 -24.67 5.68
CA PHE A 286 -0.87 -24.46 6.07
C PHE A 286 -0.69 -24.16 7.56
N ALA A 287 -1.70 -23.57 8.20
CA ALA A 287 -1.65 -23.21 9.60
C ALA A 287 -1.75 -24.45 10.49
N LYS A 288 -0.62 -24.92 11.03
CA LYS A 288 -0.53 -26.02 12.00
C LYS A 288 -0.11 -25.45 13.34
N ILE A 289 -0.98 -24.62 13.94
CA ILE A 289 -0.69 -23.89 15.17
C ILE A 289 -1.35 -24.60 16.35
N GLU A 290 -0.54 -25.01 17.32
CA GLU A 290 -1.01 -25.53 18.59
C GLU A 290 -0.94 -24.43 19.65
N LEU A 291 -2.02 -24.23 20.39
CA LEU A 291 -2.08 -23.28 21.49
C LEU A 291 -1.94 -24.03 22.82
N ALA A 292 -0.72 -24.00 23.36
CA ALA A 292 -0.43 -24.64 24.63
C ALA A 292 -0.91 -23.80 25.82
N ALA A 293 -1.49 -24.44 26.85
CA ALA A 293 -1.84 -23.73 28.09
C ALA A 293 -0.58 -23.19 28.74
N CYS A 294 -0.61 -21.89 29.10
CA CYS A 294 0.50 -21.20 29.73
C CYS A 294 -0.03 -20.36 30.90
N GLU A 295 0.59 -20.48 32.07
CA GLU A 295 0.26 -19.67 33.24
C GLU A 295 0.91 -18.30 33.15
N ASP A 296 2.18 -18.26 32.69
CA ASP A 296 2.93 -17.03 32.47
C ASP A 296 3.08 -16.74 30.98
N ASP A 297 2.96 -15.46 30.63
CA ASP A 297 3.14 -15.02 29.26
C ASP A 297 4.65 -14.80 28.98
N PRO A 298 5.29 -15.66 28.15
CA PRO A 298 6.71 -15.57 27.88
C PRO A 298 7.03 -14.41 26.91
N TYR A 299 6.02 -13.79 26.30
CA TYR A 299 6.25 -12.74 25.32
C TYR A 299 6.11 -11.37 25.94
N TYR A 300 7.04 -10.52 25.56
CA TYR A 300 7.01 -9.12 25.90
C TYR A 300 6.30 -8.31 24.79
N GLY A 301 5.35 -7.53 25.18
CA GLY A 301 4.60 -6.65 24.27
C GLY A 301 3.46 -5.96 25.01
N THR A 302 2.95 -4.90 24.43
CA THR A 302 1.99 -4.01 25.08
C THR A 302 0.80 -3.74 24.18
N ALA A 303 -0.40 -3.81 24.73
CA ALA A 303 -1.61 -3.35 24.06
C ALA A 303 -1.67 -1.82 24.12
N MET A 304 -1.69 -1.19 22.97
CA MET A 304 -1.62 0.27 22.82
C MET A 304 -2.89 0.80 22.13
N ASN A 305 -3.26 2.04 22.44
CA ASN A 305 -4.35 2.76 21.81
C ASN A 305 -3.78 3.77 20.81
N ASN A 306 -4.32 3.84 19.61
CA ASN A 306 -3.90 4.77 18.55
C ASN A 306 -4.92 5.89 18.27
N ALA A 307 -5.82 6.18 19.18
CA ALA A 307 -6.87 7.18 18.96
C ALA A 307 -6.30 8.58 18.69
N MET A 308 -5.17 8.95 19.28
CA MET A 308 -4.57 10.28 19.07
C MET A 308 -4.10 10.47 17.62
N ILE A 309 -3.44 9.47 17.03
CA ILE A 309 -2.95 9.57 15.66
C ILE A 309 -4.10 9.57 14.65
N VAL A 310 -5.13 8.74 14.87
CA VAL A 310 -6.35 8.70 14.05
C VAL A 310 -7.10 10.04 14.12
N ASN A 311 -7.25 10.62 15.31
CA ASN A 311 -7.86 11.94 15.50
C ASN A 311 -7.05 13.07 14.83
N SER A 312 -5.77 12.83 14.53
CA SER A 312 -4.90 13.75 13.81
C SER A 312 -4.93 13.51 12.29
N ASN A 313 -5.94 12.80 11.77
CA ASN A 313 -6.16 12.45 10.36
C ASN A 313 -5.08 11.53 9.74
N CYS A 314 -4.28 10.86 10.54
CA CYS A 314 -3.35 9.84 10.09
C CYS A 314 -3.99 8.47 10.34
N GLU A 315 -4.75 7.99 9.38
CA GLU A 315 -5.46 6.71 9.44
C GLU A 315 -4.49 5.56 9.13
N PRO A 316 -4.53 4.44 9.87
CA PRO A 316 -3.74 3.26 9.54
C PRO A 316 -4.04 2.74 8.13
N LEU A 317 -3.01 2.36 7.39
CA LEU A 317 -3.08 1.94 5.99
C LEU A 317 -3.62 0.52 5.83
N LEU A 318 -3.08 -0.43 6.61
CA LEU A 318 -3.29 -1.86 6.44
C LEU A 318 -4.07 -2.48 7.59
N GLU A 319 -4.94 -3.42 7.26
CA GLU A 319 -5.59 -4.33 8.22
C GLU A 319 -4.62 -5.45 8.65
N LEU A 320 -4.73 -5.93 9.89
CA LEU A 320 -3.88 -7.03 10.36
C LEU A 320 -3.96 -8.27 9.47
N SER A 321 -5.12 -8.57 8.88
CA SER A 321 -5.28 -9.68 7.94
C SER A 321 -4.45 -9.52 6.65
N GLU A 322 -4.29 -8.30 6.17
CA GLU A 322 -3.44 -7.98 5.01
C GLU A 322 -1.95 -8.10 5.37
N ILE A 323 -1.59 -7.63 6.57
CA ILE A 323 -0.23 -7.75 7.12
C ILE A 323 0.18 -9.20 7.29
N ILE A 324 -0.69 -10.06 7.83
CA ILE A 324 -0.43 -11.51 7.93
C ILE A 324 -0.09 -12.10 6.56
N GLN A 325 -0.87 -11.76 5.53
CA GLN A 325 -0.62 -12.23 4.17
C GLN A 325 0.75 -11.75 3.64
N LEU A 326 1.08 -10.48 3.83
CA LEU A 326 2.38 -9.93 3.42
C LEU A 326 3.53 -10.63 4.14
N CYS A 327 3.43 -10.81 5.46
CA CYS A 327 4.48 -11.43 6.26
C CYS A 327 4.67 -12.92 5.96
N VAL A 328 3.62 -13.67 5.73
CA VAL A 328 3.71 -15.09 5.36
C VAL A 328 4.28 -15.23 3.95
N LYS A 329 3.75 -14.50 2.98
CA LYS A 329 4.24 -14.55 1.58
C LYS A 329 5.72 -14.22 1.46
N SER A 330 6.21 -13.23 2.19
CA SER A 330 7.62 -12.84 2.14
C SER A 330 8.60 -13.86 2.71
N ARG A 331 8.11 -14.84 3.49
CA ARG A 331 8.89 -15.92 4.10
C ARG A 331 8.78 -17.26 3.36
N GLN A 332 7.92 -17.35 2.38
CA GLN A 332 7.87 -18.46 1.43
C GLN A 332 9.11 -18.36 0.53
N THR A 333 10.05 -19.32 0.66
CA THR A 333 11.44 -19.25 0.18
C THR A 333 11.61 -18.94 -1.31
N GLU A 334 12.58 -18.09 -1.58
CA GLU A 334 13.49 -17.94 -2.75
C GLU A 334 12.94 -18.03 -4.18
N GLU A 335 11.67 -17.74 -4.43
CA GLU A 335 11.28 -17.26 -5.76
C GLU A 335 10.90 -15.79 -5.64
N PRO A 336 11.24 -14.94 -6.61
CA PRO A 336 10.90 -13.52 -6.53
C PRO A 336 9.39 -13.37 -6.48
N PHE A 337 8.89 -13.02 -5.31
CA PHE A 337 7.50 -12.83 -4.97
C PHE A 337 6.56 -14.03 -5.03
N GLY A 338 6.42 -14.72 -3.89
CA GLY A 338 5.17 -15.36 -3.47
C GLY A 338 4.45 -16.21 -4.48
N TYR A 339 5.19 -16.83 -5.38
CA TYR A 339 4.70 -17.87 -6.22
C TYR A 339 4.79 -19.19 -5.41
N ASP A 340 3.74 -19.52 -4.71
CA ASP A 340 3.61 -20.82 -4.08
C ASP A 340 3.44 -21.86 -5.19
N ALA A 341 4.45 -22.70 -5.39
CA ALA A 341 4.39 -23.81 -6.33
C ALA A 341 3.20 -24.76 -6.06
N SER A 342 2.63 -24.79 -4.84
CA SER A 342 1.37 -25.49 -4.55
C SER A 342 0.14 -24.76 -5.09
N HIS A 343 0.24 -23.45 -5.36
CA HIS A 343 -0.76 -22.67 -6.07
C HIS A 343 -0.43 -22.53 -7.56
N GLU A 344 0.77 -22.94 -7.99
CA GLU A 344 1.19 -22.91 -9.38
C GLU A 344 0.17 -23.61 -10.27
N GLY A 345 -0.24 -24.78 -9.89
CA GLY A 345 -1.31 -25.50 -10.60
C GLY A 345 -2.65 -24.77 -10.57
N LYS A 346 -2.98 -24.10 -9.45
CA LYS A 346 -4.26 -23.37 -9.33
C LYS A 346 -4.23 -22.07 -10.13
N MET A 347 -3.13 -21.29 -10.03
CA MET A 347 -2.98 -20.04 -10.79
C MET A 347 -2.85 -20.32 -12.30
N VAL A 348 -2.04 -21.30 -12.69
CA VAL A 348 -1.95 -21.77 -14.09
C VAL A 348 -3.31 -22.25 -14.58
N ASN A 349 -4.11 -22.95 -13.76
CA ASN A 349 -5.46 -23.35 -14.13
C ASN A 349 -6.39 -22.13 -14.31
N ILE A 350 -6.32 -21.12 -13.43
CA ILE A 350 -7.06 -19.86 -13.58
C ILE A 350 -6.65 -19.17 -14.88
N GLN A 351 -5.36 -19.03 -15.13
CA GLN A 351 -4.81 -18.39 -16.32
C GLN A 351 -5.17 -19.16 -17.60
N ASN A 352 -5.14 -20.49 -17.58
CA ASN A 352 -5.60 -21.32 -18.70
C ASN A 352 -7.09 -21.12 -18.99
N VAL A 353 -7.92 -21.00 -17.96
CA VAL A 353 -9.35 -20.68 -18.11
C VAL A 353 -9.51 -19.28 -18.71
N LEU A 354 -8.74 -18.28 -18.23
CA LEU A 354 -8.74 -16.92 -18.79
C LEU A 354 -8.30 -16.89 -20.25
N VAL A 355 -7.28 -17.69 -20.64
CA VAL A 355 -6.87 -17.85 -22.05
C VAL A 355 -8.03 -18.39 -22.88
N GLY A 356 -8.74 -19.41 -22.40
CA GLY A 356 -9.93 -19.94 -23.08
C GLY A 356 -10.99 -18.86 -23.31
N TYR A 357 -11.22 -17.97 -22.34
CA TYR A 357 -12.16 -16.84 -22.49
C TYR A 357 -11.65 -15.80 -23.49
N LEU A 358 -10.35 -15.48 -23.44
CA LEU A 358 -9.75 -14.55 -24.38
C LEU A 358 -9.83 -15.07 -25.82
N LEU A 359 -9.62 -16.36 -26.04
CA LEU A 359 -9.75 -16.99 -27.36
C LEU A 359 -11.18 -16.93 -27.89
N GLU A 360 -12.16 -17.20 -27.03
CA GLU A 360 -13.56 -17.12 -27.41
C GLU A 360 -13.98 -15.66 -27.68
N PHE A 361 -13.51 -14.74 -26.88
CA PHE A 361 -13.70 -13.31 -27.08
C PHE A 361 -13.05 -12.84 -28.41
N ASP A 362 -11.79 -13.26 -28.67
CA ASP A 362 -11.10 -12.96 -29.92
C ASP A 362 -11.86 -13.53 -31.15
N ARG A 363 -12.36 -14.78 -31.06
CA ARG A 363 -13.18 -15.39 -32.10
C ARG A 363 -14.41 -14.53 -32.44
N ILE A 364 -15.11 -14.05 -31.40
CA ILE A 364 -16.31 -13.20 -31.60
C ILE A 364 -15.88 -11.85 -32.20
N CYS A 365 -14.84 -11.23 -31.70
CA CYS A 365 -14.36 -9.96 -32.22
C CYS A 365 -13.91 -10.04 -33.68
N ARG A 366 -13.17 -11.08 -34.07
CA ARG A 366 -12.78 -11.33 -35.48
C ARG A 366 -13.99 -11.57 -36.39
N LYS A 367 -14.93 -12.40 -35.95
CA LYS A 367 -16.16 -12.71 -36.71
C LYS A 367 -16.94 -11.45 -37.06
N HIS A 368 -16.98 -10.48 -36.14
CA HIS A 368 -17.77 -9.26 -36.30
C HIS A 368 -16.95 -8.01 -36.66
N ASN A 369 -15.65 -8.19 -36.99
CA ASN A 369 -14.73 -7.10 -37.29
C ASN A 369 -14.76 -5.99 -36.22
N ILE A 370 -14.59 -6.40 -34.96
CA ILE A 370 -14.51 -5.56 -33.77
C ILE A 370 -13.06 -5.48 -33.36
N LYS A 371 -12.51 -4.27 -33.19
CA LYS A 371 -11.15 -4.05 -32.74
C LYS A 371 -11.08 -3.99 -31.22
N TYR A 372 -10.07 -4.64 -30.67
CA TYR A 372 -9.74 -4.60 -29.25
C TYR A 372 -8.24 -4.66 -29.03
N PHE A 373 -7.78 -4.44 -27.81
CA PHE A 373 -6.40 -4.55 -27.37
C PHE A 373 -6.36 -5.17 -25.97
N LEU A 374 -5.29 -5.88 -25.66
CA LEU A 374 -5.01 -6.24 -24.27
C LEU A 374 -4.74 -4.96 -23.46
N GLY A 375 -5.20 -4.92 -22.21
CA GLY A 375 -5.08 -3.77 -21.32
C GLY A 375 -4.34 -4.07 -20.02
N GLY A 376 -4.09 -3.05 -19.22
CA GLY A 376 -3.64 -3.16 -17.85
C GLY A 376 -2.51 -4.15 -17.59
N GLY A 377 -2.70 -4.99 -16.58
CA GLY A 377 -1.80 -6.07 -16.21
C GLY A 377 -1.63 -7.11 -17.32
N THR A 378 -2.69 -7.41 -18.07
CA THR A 378 -2.66 -8.38 -19.17
C THR A 378 -1.73 -7.93 -20.30
N LEU A 379 -1.76 -6.64 -20.67
CA LEU A 379 -0.81 -6.08 -21.64
C LEU A 379 0.62 -6.17 -21.14
N LEU A 380 0.87 -5.82 -19.88
CA LEU A 380 2.18 -5.87 -19.27
C LEU A 380 2.71 -7.31 -19.23
N GLY A 381 1.88 -8.27 -18.85
CA GLY A 381 2.19 -9.69 -18.84
C GLY A 381 2.54 -10.23 -20.25
N ALA A 382 1.73 -9.87 -21.24
CA ALA A 382 1.97 -10.27 -22.63
C ALA A 382 3.34 -9.78 -23.16
N VAL A 383 3.74 -8.55 -22.82
CA VAL A 383 5.02 -7.98 -23.28
C VAL A 383 6.22 -8.55 -22.52
N ARG A 384 6.08 -8.82 -21.21
CA ARG A 384 7.22 -9.22 -20.35
C ARG A 384 7.37 -10.72 -20.19
N HIS A 385 6.28 -11.47 -20.23
CA HIS A 385 6.24 -12.89 -19.87
C HIS A 385 5.75 -13.79 -21.00
N GLU A 386 5.36 -13.24 -22.16
CA GLU A 386 4.64 -13.97 -23.21
C GLU A 386 3.42 -14.74 -22.67
N GLY A 387 2.83 -14.21 -21.60
CA GLY A 387 1.76 -14.80 -20.81
C GLY A 387 1.11 -13.77 -19.92
N PHE A 388 0.36 -14.22 -18.92
CA PHE A 388 -0.06 -13.36 -17.82
C PHE A 388 1.13 -13.05 -16.90
N ILE A 389 1.00 -11.99 -16.09
CA ILE A 389 1.88 -11.82 -14.93
C ILE A 389 1.67 -13.07 -14.04
N PRO A 390 2.72 -13.75 -13.54
CA PRO A 390 2.59 -15.06 -12.89
C PRO A 390 1.58 -15.15 -11.75
N TRP A 391 1.31 -14.05 -11.06
CA TRP A 391 0.36 -13.96 -9.94
C TRP A 391 -0.94 -13.23 -10.28
N ASP A 392 -1.19 -12.93 -11.56
CA ASP A 392 -2.38 -12.22 -12.01
C ASP A 392 -3.55 -13.19 -12.22
N ASP A 393 -4.69 -12.89 -11.63
CA ASP A 393 -5.88 -13.73 -11.62
C ASP A 393 -7.04 -13.12 -12.41
N ASP A 394 -6.78 -12.04 -13.14
CA ASP A 394 -7.74 -11.39 -14.03
C ASP A 394 -7.17 -11.11 -15.43
N ALA A 395 -8.02 -10.67 -16.33
CA ALA A 395 -7.64 -10.22 -17.64
C ALA A 395 -8.39 -8.93 -18.00
N ASP A 396 -7.66 -7.99 -18.59
CA ASP A 396 -8.15 -6.69 -18.98
C ASP A 396 -8.14 -6.51 -20.50
N ILE A 397 -9.28 -6.12 -21.07
CA ILE A 397 -9.45 -5.80 -22.47
C ILE A 397 -9.82 -4.33 -22.65
N MET A 398 -9.21 -3.69 -23.62
CA MET A 398 -9.51 -2.31 -24.02
C MET A 398 -10.16 -2.28 -25.40
N MET A 399 -11.12 -1.41 -25.55
CA MET A 399 -11.79 -1.14 -26.83
C MET A 399 -12.01 0.36 -27.04
N LEU A 400 -11.98 0.82 -28.28
CA LEU A 400 -12.57 2.12 -28.58
C LEU A 400 -14.08 2.08 -28.38
N ARG A 401 -14.68 3.20 -28.00
CA ARG A 401 -16.12 3.28 -27.68
C ARG A 401 -17.04 2.69 -28.75
N GLU A 402 -16.71 2.84 -30.02
CA GLU A 402 -17.54 2.33 -31.10
C GLU A 402 -17.54 0.79 -31.18
N ASP A 403 -16.36 0.20 -31.02
CA ASP A 403 -16.18 -1.25 -30.98
C ASP A 403 -16.78 -1.85 -29.70
N TYR A 404 -16.61 -1.19 -28.55
CA TYR A 404 -17.23 -1.59 -27.30
C TYR A 404 -18.76 -1.61 -27.37
N ASP A 405 -19.38 -0.54 -27.91
CA ASP A 405 -20.83 -0.49 -28.06
C ASP A 405 -21.32 -1.60 -28.97
N LYS A 406 -20.64 -1.83 -30.12
CA LYS A 406 -20.93 -2.90 -31.05
C LYS A 406 -20.81 -4.29 -30.42
N PHE A 407 -19.75 -4.50 -29.63
CA PHE A 407 -19.57 -5.76 -28.90
C PHE A 407 -20.71 -6.00 -27.91
N LEU A 408 -21.12 -5.01 -27.12
CA LEU A 408 -22.21 -5.16 -26.14
C LEU A 408 -23.57 -5.52 -26.81
N GLU A 409 -23.79 -5.13 -28.06
CA GLU A 409 -25.03 -5.43 -28.77
C GLU A 409 -25.13 -6.91 -29.19
N ILE A 410 -23.98 -7.52 -29.47
CA ILE A 410 -23.95 -8.91 -30.01
C ILE A 410 -23.50 -9.94 -28.95
N ALA A 411 -22.79 -9.53 -27.92
CA ALA A 411 -22.09 -10.44 -27.01
C ALA A 411 -22.98 -11.53 -26.43
N GLN A 412 -24.20 -11.18 -25.94
CA GLN A 412 -25.05 -12.15 -25.29
C GLN A 412 -25.56 -13.25 -26.24
N SER A 413 -25.67 -12.97 -27.53
CA SER A 413 -26.10 -13.96 -28.56
C SER A 413 -24.94 -14.78 -29.12
N GLU A 414 -23.70 -14.32 -28.93
CA GLU A 414 -22.49 -14.95 -29.48
C GLU A 414 -21.69 -15.71 -28.43
N LEU A 415 -21.85 -15.36 -27.14
CA LEU A 415 -21.17 -16.06 -26.05
C LEU A 415 -21.70 -17.49 -25.92
N PRO A 416 -20.82 -18.48 -25.76
CA PRO A 416 -21.23 -19.87 -25.53
C PRO A 416 -21.96 -20.03 -24.20
N GLU A 417 -22.65 -21.17 -24.04
CA GLU A 417 -23.26 -21.57 -22.78
C GLU A 417 -22.21 -21.59 -21.64
N GLY A 418 -22.60 -21.07 -20.50
CA GLY A 418 -21.70 -20.93 -19.35
C GLY A 418 -20.92 -19.60 -19.29
N LEU A 419 -21.04 -18.74 -20.32
CA LEU A 419 -20.49 -17.40 -20.29
C LEU A 419 -21.57 -16.33 -20.32
N THR A 420 -21.55 -15.39 -19.39
CA THR A 420 -22.58 -14.34 -19.29
C THR A 420 -21.95 -12.95 -19.38
N LEU A 421 -22.51 -12.08 -20.22
CA LEU A 421 -22.17 -10.66 -20.25
C LEU A 421 -22.78 -9.94 -19.04
N GLN A 422 -21.93 -9.45 -18.14
CA GLN A 422 -22.35 -8.66 -17.00
C GLN A 422 -22.13 -7.17 -17.26
N THR A 423 -23.21 -6.42 -17.21
CA THR A 423 -23.25 -4.94 -17.22
C THR A 423 -24.33 -4.48 -16.25
N SER A 424 -24.43 -3.19 -16.01
CA SER A 424 -25.54 -2.62 -15.23
C SER A 424 -26.94 -2.81 -15.89
N LYS A 425 -26.99 -3.25 -17.16
CA LYS A 425 -28.25 -3.56 -17.88
C LYS A 425 -28.63 -5.04 -17.75
N THR A 426 -27.64 -5.94 -17.81
CA THR A 426 -27.87 -7.40 -17.77
C THR A 426 -27.97 -7.94 -16.34
N ASP A 427 -27.24 -7.33 -15.40
CA ASP A 427 -27.29 -7.64 -13.98
C ASP A 427 -27.73 -6.41 -13.18
N LYS A 428 -28.93 -6.45 -12.61
CA LYS A 428 -29.52 -5.31 -11.87
C LYS A 428 -28.76 -4.93 -10.59
N TYR A 429 -27.92 -5.80 -10.09
CA TYR A 429 -27.11 -5.58 -8.90
C TYR A 429 -25.69 -5.13 -9.25
N CYS A 430 -25.30 -5.22 -10.53
CA CYS A 430 -24.01 -4.75 -11.02
C CYS A 430 -24.02 -3.23 -11.24
N HIS A 431 -23.06 -2.54 -10.65
CA HIS A 431 -22.93 -1.10 -10.81
C HIS A 431 -21.53 -0.69 -11.29
N TYR A 432 -20.74 -1.63 -11.78
CA TYR A 432 -19.49 -1.33 -12.45
C TYR A 432 -19.72 -0.44 -13.68
N PRO A 433 -18.81 0.49 -13.96
CA PRO A 433 -18.92 1.36 -15.15
C PRO A 433 -18.54 0.65 -16.45
N PHE A 434 -17.93 -0.52 -16.38
CA PHE A 434 -17.41 -1.34 -17.48
C PHE A 434 -18.15 -2.68 -17.55
N ALA A 435 -17.94 -3.41 -18.63
CA ALA A 435 -18.52 -4.74 -18.82
C ALA A 435 -17.55 -5.82 -18.31
N LYS A 436 -18.12 -6.95 -17.92
CA LYS A 436 -17.38 -8.19 -17.61
C LYS A 436 -17.98 -9.35 -18.39
N ILE A 437 -17.14 -10.30 -18.80
CA ILE A 437 -17.62 -11.63 -19.18
C ILE A 437 -17.37 -12.53 -17.98
N ARG A 438 -18.45 -13.16 -17.49
CA ARG A 438 -18.45 -14.03 -16.31
C ARG A 438 -18.56 -15.49 -16.71
N LEU A 439 -17.83 -16.36 -16.03
CA LEU A 439 -18.06 -17.80 -16.04
C LEU A 439 -19.15 -18.12 -15.03
N ASP A 440 -20.28 -18.65 -15.54
CA ASP A 440 -21.37 -19.10 -14.71
C ASP A 440 -20.94 -20.32 -13.88
N ASP A 441 -21.66 -20.60 -12.80
CA ASP A 441 -21.37 -21.71 -11.87
C ASP A 441 -19.98 -21.67 -11.19
N THR A 442 -19.30 -20.52 -11.27
CA THR A 442 -18.08 -20.25 -10.51
C THR A 442 -18.29 -19.12 -9.50
N MET A 443 -17.44 -19.07 -8.49
CA MET A 443 -17.45 -17.97 -7.52
C MET A 443 -16.03 -17.44 -7.29
N PHE A 444 -15.84 -16.18 -7.60
CA PHE A 444 -14.63 -15.45 -7.25
C PHE A 444 -14.84 -14.73 -5.90
N ALA A 445 -14.36 -15.35 -4.82
CA ALA A 445 -14.61 -14.88 -3.46
C ALA A 445 -13.72 -13.68 -3.11
N THR A 446 -14.23 -12.49 -3.30
CA THR A 446 -13.59 -11.23 -2.90
C THR A 446 -14.33 -10.59 -1.73
N LYS A 447 -13.70 -9.62 -1.05
CA LYS A 447 -14.39 -8.76 -0.06
C LYS A 447 -15.68 -8.14 -0.65
N TYR A 448 -15.69 -7.88 -1.94
CA TYR A 448 -16.82 -7.32 -2.68
C TYR A 448 -17.94 -8.35 -2.88
N SER A 449 -17.61 -9.59 -3.23
CA SER A 449 -18.61 -10.65 -3.43
C SER A 449 -19.36 -10.97 -2.14
N LYS A 450 -18.68 -10.90 -0.97
CA LYS A 450 -19.30 -11.10 0.35
C LYS A 450 -20.37 -10.04 0.66
N THR A 451 -20.16 -8.79 0.23
CA THR A 451 -21.10 -7.68 0.48
C THR A 451 -22.16 -7.52 -0.62
N HIS A 452 -21.91 -8.06 -1.81
CA HIS A 452 -22.78 -7.94 -3.00
C HIS A 452 -23.15 -9.32 -3.57
N GLY A 453 -23.50 -10.27 -2.70
CA GLY A 453 -23.78 -11.66 -3.06
C GLY A 453 -24.95 -11.88 -4.02
N LYS A 454 -25.78 -10.87 -4.29
CA LYS A 454 -26.86 -10.92 -5.29
C LYS A 454 -26.39 -10.64 -6.71
N MET A 455 -25.19 -10.13 -6.89
CA MET A 455 -24.54 -9.90 -8.17
C MET A 455 -23.91 -11.22 -8.66
N ASN A 456 -23.83 -11.45 -9.96
CA ASN A 456 -23.00 -12.54 -10.47
C ASN A 456 -21.54 -12.27 -10.11
N ASN A 457 -20.95 -13.14 -9.29
CA ASN A 457 -19.59 -13.06 -8.78
C ASN A 457 -18.69 -14.19 -9.32
N GLY A 458 -19.03 -14.81 -10.44
CA GLY A 458 -18.19 -15.78 -11.15
C GLY A 458 -16.83 -15.23 -11.55
N MET A 459 -15.88 -16.10 -11.91
CA MET A 459 -14.64 -15.67 -12.58
C MET A 459 -14.96 -14.78 -13.77
N ALA A 460 -14.12 -13.78 -14.01
CA ALA A 460 -14.38 -12.83 -15.07
C ALA A 460 -13.12 -12.25 -15.67
N PHE A 461 -13.25 -11.70 -16.87
CA PHE A 461 -12.34 -10.68 -17.36
C PHE A 461 -13.09 -9.37 -17.66
N ASP A 462 -12.36 -8.29 -17.64
CA ASP A 462 -12.87 -6.93 -17.68
C ASP A 462 -12.74 -6.30 -19.06
N ILE A 463 -13.76 -5.58 -19.50
CA ILE A 463 -13.76 -4.91 -20.81
C ILE A 463 -14.01 -3.42 -20.59
N PHE A 464 -13.00 -2.61 -20.91
CA PHE A 464 -13.02 -1.16 -20.75
C PHE A 464 -13.18 -0.45 -22.09
N ALA A 465 -14.02 0.57 -22.11
CA ALA A 465 -14.09 1.45 -23.26
C ALA A 465 -13.23 2.69 -23.08
N HIS A 466 -12.42 3.00 -24.06
CA HIS A 466 -11.71 4.26 -24.17
C HIS A 466 -12.53 5.25 -24.99
N ASP A 467 -12.83 6.38 -24.36
CA ASP A 467 -13.73 7.39 -24.91
C ASP A 467 -12.95 8.58 -25.47
N ASN A 468 -13.46 9.16 -26.56
CA ASN A 468 -12.98 10.43 -27.03
C ASN A 468 -13.19 11.51 -25.94
N THR A 469 -12.25 12.45 -25.85
CA THR A 469 -12.39 13.62 -24.98
C THR A 469 -12.13 14.93 -25.73
N ALA A 470 -12.17 16.04 -25.01
CA ALA A 470 -11.90 17.35 -25.60
C ALA A 470 -10.45 17.46 -26.08
N ASN A 471 -10.18 18.30 -27.10
CA ASN A 471 -8.81 18.58 -27.53
C ASN A 471 -8.14 19.67 -26.68
N SER A 472 -8.91 20.46 -25.94
CA SER A 472 -8.38 21.49 -25.04
C SER A 472 -8.21 20.97 -23.62
N ALA A 473 -7.14 21.38 -22.93
CA ALA A 473 -6.85 20.99 -21.57
C ALA A 473 -8.01 21.32 -20.58
N LEU A 474 -8.64 22.48 -20.74
CA LEU A 474 -9.80 22.87 -19.92
C LEU A 474 -10.98 21.92 -20.15
N GLY A 475 -11.26 21.57 -21.40
CA GLY A 475 -12.34 20.62 -21.73
C GLY A 475 -12.07 19.22 -21.20
N GLN A 476 -10.82 18.73 -21.26
CA GLN A 476 -10.38 17.46 -20.67
C GLN A 476 -10.59 17.48 -19.16
N LYS A 477 -10.14 18.55 -18.49
CA LYS A 477 -10.30 18.69 -17.04
C LYS A 477 -11.77 18.71 -16.61
N LEU A 478 -12.63 19.41 -17.33
CA LEU A 478 -14.08 19.42 -17.04
C LEU A 478 -14.71 18.05 -17.26
N HIS A 479 -14.38 17.38 -18.36
CA HIS A 479 -14.88 16.04 -18.66
C HIS A 479 -14.47 15.04 -17.57
N LEU A 480 -13.21 15.07 -17.14
CA LEU A 480 -12.70 14.28 -16.04
C LEU A 480 -13.46 14.56 -14.73
N GLN A 481 -13.66 15.81 -14.34
CA GLN A 481 -14.33 16.18 -13.10
C GLN A 481 -15.79 15.69 -13.07
N PHE A 482 -16.52 15.82 -14.18
CA PHE A 482 -17.89 15.27 -14.26
C PHE A 482 -17.90 13.74 -14.20
N THR A 483 -16.94 13.08 -14.83
CA THR A 483 -16.77 11.62 -14.75
C THR A 483 -16.52 11.17 -13.32
N LEU A 484 -15.58 11.79 -12.62
CA LEU A 484 -15.26 11.46 -11.23
C LEU A 484 -16.43 11.71 -10.29
N LEU A 485 -17.15 12.82 -10.47
CA LEU A 485 -18.32 13.15 -9.65
C LEU A 485 -19.40 12.07 -9.77
N ILE A 486 -19.80 11.69 -10.99
CA ILE A 486 -20.86 10.72 -11.19
C ILE A 486 -20.43 9.30 -10.74
N ARG A 487 -19.17 8.93 -10.95
CA ARG A 487 -18.60 7.65 -10.44
C ARG A 487 -18.66 7.61 -8.92
N ALA A 488 -18.22 8.67 -8.24
CA ALA A 488 -18.27 8.77 -6.78
C ALA A 488 -19.72 8.68 -6.27
N MET A 489 -20.68 9.31 -6.93
CA MET A 489 -22.10 9.22 -6.58
C MET A 489 -22.62 7.78 -6.65
N ILE A 490 -22.37 7.07 -7.76
CA ILE A 490 -22.81 5.69 -7.96
C ILE A 490 -22.14 4.78 -6.94
N PHE A 491 -20.81 4.85 -6.80
CA PHE A 491 -20.03 4.02 -5.89
C PHE A 491 -20.48 4.17 -4.43
N ASN A 492 -20.63 5.42 -3.96
CA ASN A 492 -21.05 5.67 -2.58
C ASN A 492 -22.54 5.35 -2.34
N LYS A 493 -23.37 5.40 -3.39
CA LYS A 493 -24.76 4.95 -3.28
C LYS A 493 -24.84 3.43 -3.18
N TRP A 494 -24.09 2.73 -4.02
CA TRP A 494 -24.01 1.27 -4.04
C TRP A 494 -23.47 0.71 -2.70
N ASN A 495 -22.43 1.33 -2.15
CA ASN A 495 -21.82 0.91 -0.89
C ASN A 495 -22.48 1.53 0.37
N HIS A 496 -23.61 2.23 0.23
CA HIS A 496 -24.27 2.93 1.33
C HIS A 496 -23.40 3.91 2.13
N ARG A 497 -22.32 4.45 1.51
CA ARG A 497 -21.38 5.38 2.14
C ARG A 497 -21.78 6.84 1.92
N LYS A 498 -21.42 7.71 2.86
CA LYS A 498 -21.49 9.17 2.66
C LYS A 498 -20.28 9.63 1.85
N ILE A 499 -20.49 10.57 0.91
CA ILE A 499 -19.39 11.20 0.18
C ILE A 499 -18.73 12.18 1.15
N ASN A 500 -17.48 11.90 1.51
CA ASN A 500 -16.69 12.75 2.40
C ASN A 500 -15.43 13.20 1.66
N ASN A 501 -15.49 14.36 1.03
CA ASN A 501 -14.35 14.99 0.38
C ASN A 501 -13.92 16.22 1.19
N LYS A 502 -12.61 16.50 1.25
CA LYS A 502 -12.03 17.68 1.92
C LYS A 502 -12.64 19.01 1.45
N LYS A 503 -13.20 19.07 0.24
CA LYS A 503 -13.97 20.22 -0.27
C LYS A 503 -15.43 20.12 0.17
N LYS A 504 -15.76 20.70 1.33
CA LYS A 504 -17.09 20.65 1.98
C LYS A 504 -18.27 20.95 1.04
N VAL A 505 -18.14 21.93 0.15
CA VAL A 505 -19.21 22.32 -0.80
C VAL A 505 -19.45 21.24 -1.85
N GLN A 506 -18.39 20.66 -2.43
CA GLN A 506 -18.51 19.57 -3.42
C GLN A 506 -19.12 18.32 -2.79
N SER A 507 -18.73 17.97 -1.57
CA SER A 507 -19.31 16.84 -0.83
C SER A 507 -20.78 17.07 -0.52
N PHE A 508 -21.17 18.28 -0.15
CA PHE A 508 -22.55 18.64 0.12
C PHE A 508 -23.42 18.50 -1.13
N VAL A 509 -23.00 19.10 -2.26
CA VAL A 509 -23.70 18.99 -3.56
C VAL A 509 -23.79 17.53 -4.00
N ALA A 510 -22.70 16.77 -3.92
CA ALA A 510 -22.66 15.36 -4.32
C ALA A 510 -23.59 14.49 -3.47
N ASN A 511 -23.71 14.76 -2.16
CA ASN A 511 -24.64 14.03 -1.30
C ASN A 511 -26.11 14.38 -1.59
N ILE A 512 -26.43 15.65 -1.91
CA ILE A 512 -27.76 16.05 -2.37
C ILE A 512 -28.12 15.33 -3.69
N LEU A 513 -27.24 15.40 -4.69
CA LEU A 513 -27.45 14.74 -5.97
C LEU A 513 -27.61 13.22 -5.83
N LYS A 514 -26.79 12.60 -4.96
CA LYS A 514 -26.90 11.19 -4.61
C LYS A 514 -28.28 10.83 -4.00
N ALA A 515 -28.85 11.70 -3.18
CA ALA A 515 -30.16 11.48 -2.56
C ALA A 515 -31.30 11.61 -3.59
N ILE A 516 -31.21 12.58 -4.49
CA ILE A 516 -32.26 12.90 -5.47
C ILE A 516 -32.29 11.87 -6.60
N PHE A 517 -31.15 11.51 -7.18
CA PHE A 517 -31.12 10.66 -8.37
C PHE A 517 -31.10 9.17 -8.03
N PRO A 518 -32.06 8.36 -8.50
CA PRO A 518 -31.98 6.90 -8.44
C PRO A 518 -30.70 6.39 -9.10
N ILE A 519 -30.15 5.26 -8.63
CA ILE A 519 -28.88 4.71 -9.13
C ILE A 519 -28.89 4.49 -10.65
N ARG A 520 -30.01 4.01 -11.21
CA ARG A 520 -30.17 3.80 -12.65
C ARG A 520 -30.12 5.09 -13.45
N VAL A 521 -30.68 6.18 -12.92
CA VAL A 521 -30.59 7.50 -13.54
C VAL A 521 -29.14 8.00 -13.52
N SER A 522 -28.44 7.80 -12.38
CA SER A 522 -27.01 8.15 -12.27
C SER A 522 -26.16 7.35 -13.27
N GLN A 523 -26.43 6.06 -13.46
CA GLN A 523 -25.76 5.21 -14.46
C GLN A 523 -26.05 5.68 -15.91
N TRP A 524 -27.29 6.07 -16.19
CA TRP A 524 -27.64 6.64 -17.50
C TRP A 524 -26.89 7.95 -17.76
N ILE A 525 -26.83 8.85 -16.76
CA ILE A 525 -26.04 10.10 -16.82
C ILE A 525 -24.56 9.78 -17.05
N GLN A 526 -24.00 8.83 -16.30
CA GLN A 526 -22.60 8.40 -16.45
C GLN A 526 -22.30 7.95 -17.88
N TYR A 527 -23.16 7.09 -18.43
CA TYR A 527 -23.00 6.62 -19.80
C TYR A 527 -23.08 7.75 -20.85
N ARG A 528 -23.90 8.78 -20.59
CA ARG A 528 -23.96 10.00 -21.43
C ARG A 528 -22.70 10.85 -21.29
N ILE A 529 -22.16 10.98 -20.10
CA ILE A 529 -20.91 11.72 -19.87
C ILE A 529 -19.75 11.03 -20.60
N PHE A 530 -19.60 9.73 -20.51
CA PHE A 530 -18.56 8.98 -21.24
C PHE A 530 -18.62 9.27 -22.73
N LYS A 531 -19.81 9.33 -23.30
CA LYS A 531 -20.06 9.46 -24.75
C LYS A 531 -20.20 10.90 -25.26
N ILE A 532 -19.98 11.92 -24.44
CA ILE A 532 -20.24 13.32 -24.81
C ILE A 532 -19.45 13.76 -26.06
N PHE A 533 -18.26 13.18 -26.26
CA PHE A 533 -17.40 13.43 -27.41
C PHE A 533 -17.37 12.29 -28.44
N LYS A 534 -18.30 11.32 -28.36
CA LYS A 534 -18.32 10.13 -29.25
C LYS A 534 -18.26 10.53 -30.73
N HIS A 535 -19.03 11.52 -31.15
CA HIS A 535 -19.15 11.94 -32.56
C HIS A 535 -18.14 13.01 -32.99
N LYS A 536 -17.13 13.31 -32.16
CA LYS A 536 -16.12 14.29 -32.51
C LYS A 536 -15.13 13.71 -33.52
N LYS A 537 -15.31 14.01 -34.82
CA LYS A 537 -14.51 13.49 -35.93
C LYS A 537 -12.99 13.73 -35.79
N ASN A 538 -12.58 14.84 -35.17
CA ASN A 538 -11.18 15.26 -35.02
C ASN A 538 -10.72 15.14 -33.55
N ALA A 539 -11.18 14.16 -32.80
CA ALA A 539 -10.70 13.90 -31.45
C ALA A 539 -9.25 13.39 -31.50
N LYS A 540 -8.36 14.10 -30.83
CA LYS A 540 -6.92 13.76 -30.73
C LYS A 540 -6.57 12.98 -29.47
N TYR A 541 -7.47 12.98 -28.48
CA TYR A 541 -7.24 12.42 -27.16
C TYR A 541 -8.35 11.46 -26.75
N LEU A 542 -7.94 10.42 -26.07
CA LEU A 542 -8.80 9.45 -25.39
C LEU A 542 -8.63 9.58 -23.87
N TYR A 543 -9.57 9.02 -23.12
CA TYR A 543 -9.43 8.83 -21.69
C TYR A 543 -10.07 7.51 -21.26
N ASP A 544 -9.55 6.92 -20.20
CA ASP A 544 -10.14 5.74 -19.54
C ASP A 544 -11.12 6.19 -18.46
N GLY A 545 -12.37 6.50 -18.86
CA GLY A 545 -13.43 6.91 -17.93
C GLY A 545 -13.94 5.78 -17.04
N MET A 546 -13.68 4.53 -17.39
CA MET A 546 -14.22 3.33 -16.74
C MET A 546 -13.24 2.70 -15.74
N GLY A 547 -11.95 2.66 -16.06
CA GLY A 547 -10.91 2.03 -15.27
C GLY A 547 -10.41 2.84 -14.07
N ARG A 548 -9.41 2.30 -13.38
CA ARG A 548 -8.72 2.98 -12.26
C ARG A 548 -7.89 4.17 -12.75
N ASN A 549 -7.35 4.06 -13.97
CA ASN A 549 -6.45 5.05 -14.56
C ASN A 549 -7.14 6.36 -15.01
N VAL A 550 -8.44 6.52 -14.73
CA VAL A 550 -9.19 7.77 -14.97
C VAL A 550 -8.47 9.01 -14.41
N TYR A 551 -7.72 8.87 -13.32
CA TYR A 551 -6.98 9.97 -12.67
C TYR A 551 -5.76 10.43 -13.47
N HIS A 552 -5.20 9.61 -14.36
CA HIS A 552 -4.07 9.97 -15.22
C HIS A 552 -4.49 10.93 -16.35
N GLY A 553 -5.81 11.11 -16.54
CA GLY A 553 -6.35 12.10 -17.47
C GLY A 553 -6.47 11.57 -18.89
N ALA A 554 -6.15 12.42 -19.87
CA ALA A 554 -6.28 12.10 -21.28
C ALA A 554 -4.92 11.75 -21.90
N PHE A 555 -4.91 10.78 -22.81
CA PHE A 555 -3.74 10.39 -23.58
C PHE A 555 -3.97 10.50 -25.09
N PRO A 556 -2.91 10.59 -25.91
CA PRO A 556 -3.05 10.70 -27.36
C PRO A 556 -3.73 9.49 -27.98
N LYS A 557 -4.75 9.73 -28.83
CA LYS A 557 -5.43 8.66 -29.55
C LYS A 557 -4.50 7.85 -30.46
N SER A 558 -3.42 8.48 -30.94
CA SER A 558 -2.42 7.83 -31.79
C SER A 558 -1.69 6.67 -31.13
N TYR A 559 -1.74 6.53 -29.81
CA TYR A 559 -1.18 5.35 -29.14
C TYR A 559 -1.89 4.04 -29.53
N LEU A 560 -3.16 4.14 -29.97
CA LEU A 560 -4.02 2.99 -30.33
C LEU A 560 -4.31 2.88 -31.84
N ASP A 561 -3.64 3.66 -32.69
CA ASP A 561 -3.92 3.69 -34.14
C ASP A 561 -3.43 2.42 -34.86
N GLU A 562 -2.26 1.90 -34.47
CA GLU A 562 -1.64 0.72 -35.06
C GLU A 562 -1.60 -0.45 -34.08
N VAL A 563 -1.74 -1.66 -34.61
CA VAL A 563 -1.81 -2.91 -33.83
C VAL A 563 -0.65 -3.80 -34.22
N ILE A 564 -0.03 -4.43 -33.23
CA ILE A 564 0.86 -5.57 -33.39
C ILE A 564 0.31 -6.76 -32.60
N TYR A 565 0.82 -7.95 -32.84
CA TYR A 565 0.39 -9.16 -32.14
C TYR A 565 1.52 -9.68 -31.28
N VAL A 566 1.17 -10.10 -30.06
CA VAL A 566 2.07 -10.73 -29.10
C VAL A 566 1.47 -12.04 -28.60
N LYS A 567 2.31 -12.92 -28.09
CA LYS A 567 1.84 -14.22 -27.59
C LYS A 567 1.45 -14.15 -26.13
N ILE A 568 0.31 -14.77 -25.80
CA ILE A 568 -0.06 -15.18 -24.45
C ILE A 568 -0.28 -16.69 -24.47
N HIS A 569 0.50 -17.44 -23.73
CA HIS A 569 0.45 -18.91 -23.69
C HIS A 569 0.39 -19.55 -25.10
N GLY A 570 1.20 -19.02 -26.03
CA GLY A 570 1.30 -19.51 -27.40
C GLY A 570 0.25 -18.99 -28.39
N HIS A 571 -0.73 -18.22 -27.98
CA HIS A 571 -1.79 -17.65 -28.83
C HIS A 571 -1.56 -16.16 -29.09
N ASP A 572 -1.83 -15.71 -30.33
CA ASP A 572 -1.58 -14.34 -30.76
C ASP A 572 -2.76 -13.40 -30.40
N PHE A 573 -2.48 -12.37 -29.63
CA PHE A 573 -3.43 -11.34 -29.23
C PHE A 573 -2.97 -9.93 -29.63
N PRO A 574 -3.90 -9.02 -29.95
CA PRO A 574 -3.57 -7.68 -30.41
C PRO A 574 -3.19 -6.75 -29.23
N ILE A 575 -2.12 -5.98 -29.42
CA ILE A 575 -1.72 -4.89 -28.54
C ILE A 575 -1.47 -3.63 -29.35
N PRO A 576 -1.51 -2.42 -28.75
CA PRO A 576 -1.09 -1.22 -29.44
C PRO A 576 0.38 -1.30 -29.85
N LYS A 577 0.73 -0.85 -31.06
CA LYS A 577 2.15 -0.77 -31.47
C LYS A 577 2.95 0.15 -30.54
N GLU A 578 2.33 1.22 -30.08
CA GLU A 578 2.90 2.17 -29.10
C GLU A 578 2.67 1.72 -27.65
N TYR A 579 2.69 0.41 -27.39
CA TYR A 579 2.41 -0.18 -26.07
C TYR A 579 3.28 0.39 -24.96
N ASP A 580 4.54 0.71 -25.23
CA ASP A 580 5.46 1.28 -24.24
C ASP A 580 4.99 2.67 -23.76
N LYS A 581 4.58 3.54 -24.69
CA LYS A 581 4.01 4.85 -24.35
C LYS A 581 2.68 4.72 -23.61
N TYR A 582 1.89 3.72 -23.99
CA TYR A 582 0.62 3.47 -23.33
C TYR A 582 0.81 2.89 -21.92
N LEU A 583 1.73 1.94 -21.72
CA LEU A 583 2.08 1.42 -20.39
C LEU A 583 2.71 2.49 -19.48
N THR A 584 3.49 3.40 -20.05
CA THR A 584 4.03 4.55 -19.31
C THR A 584 2.94 5.54 -18.87
N TYR A 585 1.85 5.65 -19.63
CA TYR A 585 0.68 6.44 -19.25
C TYR A 585 -0.12 5.77 -18.12
N LEU A 586 -0.25 4.42 -18.13
CA LEU A 586 -0.98 3.65 -17.11
C LEU A 586 -0.29 3.69 -15.76
#